data_41801b994dcf7b97249dd8c3cee879fd
#
_entry.id   41801b994dcf7b97249dd8c3cee879fd
#
_cell.length_a   1.000
_cell.length_b   1.000
_cell.length_c   1.000
_cell.angle_alpha   90.00
_cell.angle_beta   90.00
_cell.angle_gamma   90.00
#
_symmetry.space_group_name_H-M   'P 1'
#
loop_
_entity.id
_entity.type
_entity.pdbx_description
1 polymer ?
#
loop_
_entity_poly.entity_id
_entity_poly.type
_entity_poly.pdbx_seq_one_letter_code
_entity_poly.pdbx_strand_id
1 'polypeptide(L)'
;MADHRSSGGKKMALAPGIEKLRRYLETARESNTRSTTVHCVLGNEAADLDSMASALIYAYYTAGGASAKPQSSVVPLIDIARADFKLRTEAVYLFAEAGVDPAQLLFADDLDLDALHKAGALELTLIDHNKLSAARQQFSDCVTGIIDHHKDEGLFSSAAPRIIEPVGSAATLVAELILGKQELLETGSATLLLGTILLDTVNLDPKAERATPRDQQIVDTLLQLTGADQQKLFDKLQQEKFSVSALDSADLLRKDYKEWTLGPKQVGIASVLLPIEAWLKKDPALSESLAQFAQAHSLDVLIAMNAYTNPAFTRELAVYCPDQELRTRLLGFLKGSELQLKPIGSSATDPATALFAQGNLAYSRKKLQPLLAEFFADV
;
A
#
# COMPACT_ATOMS: atom_id res chain seq x y z
N MET A 1 52.47 -27.65 -19.40
CA MET A 1 51.51 -26.84 -20.19
C MET A 1 50.10 -27.39 -19.88
N ALA A 2 49.39 -26.78 -18.98
CA ALA A 2 48.04 -27.12 -18.64
C ALA A 2 47.16 -25.91 -19.00
N ASP A 3 46.30 -26.13 -19.96
CA ASP A 3 45.42 -25.13 -20.59
C ASP A 3 44.22 -24.89 -19.65
N HIS A 4 44.23 -23.78 -18.97
CA HIS A 4 43.09 -23.28 -18.20
C HIS A 4 42.09 -22.64 -19.18
N ARG A 5 41.15 -23.42 -19.68
CA ARG A 5 39.94 -22.90 -20.35
C ARG A 5 39.07 -22.23 -19.32
N SER A 6 39.13 -20.91 -19.32
CA SER A 6 38.16 -20.02 -18.70
C SER A 6 36.78 -20.30 -19.30
N SER A 7 35.90 -20.89 -18.54
CA SER A 7 34.47 -20.98 -18.87
C SER A 7 33.86 -19.58 -18.69
N GLY A 8 33.85 -18.80 -19.77
CA GLY A 8 33.11 -17.56 -19.84
C GLY A 8 31.61 -17.87 -19.69
N GLY A 9 31.07 -17.69 -18.50
CA GLY A 9 29.64 -17.71 -18.27
C GLY A 9 28.98 -16.67 -19.17
N LYS A 10 28.17 -17.10 -20.13
CA LYS A 10 27.29 -16.22 -20.88
C LYS A 10 26.46 -15.41 -19.88
N LYS A 11 26.67 -14.09 -19.78
CA LYS A 11 25.70 -13.19 -19.12
C LYS A 11 24.36 -13.41 -19.82
N MET A 12 23.44 -14.04 -19.12
CA MET A 12 22.09 -14.25 -19.62
C MET A 12 21.35 -12.93 -19.45
N ALA A 13 21.17 -12.21 -20.56
CA ALA A 13 20.30 -11.05 -20.57
C ALA A 13 18.85 -11.49 -20.49
N LEU A 14 18.06 -10.86 -19.62
CA LEU A 14 16.63 -11.08 -19.56
C LEU A 14 15.96 -10.64 -20.87
N ALA A 15 14.84 -11.27 -21.19
CA ALA A 15 13.97 -10.77 -22.24
C ALA A 15 13.50 -9.35 -21.86
N PRO A 16 13.57 -8.38 -22.78
CA PRO A 16 13.09 -7.03 -22.51
C PRO A 16 11.56 -7.04 -22.37
N GLY A 17 11.05 -6.17 -21.46
CA GLY A 17 9.61 -6.01 -21.29
C GLY A 17 8.99 -6.95 -20.25
N ILE A 18 7.71 -7.25 -20.42
CA ILE A 18 6.87 -8.07 -19.52
C ILE A 18 5.86 -8.90 -20.29
N GLU A 19 6.17 -9.34 -21.49
CA GLU A 19 5.20 -9.97 -22.39
C GLU A 19 4.55 -11.24 -21.81
N LYS A 20 5.31 -12.06 -21.08
CA LYS A 20 4.78 -13.27 -20.45
C LYS A 20 3.90 -12.92 -19.25
N LEU A 21 4.33 -11.96 -18.42
CA LEU A 21 3.55 -11.48 -17.29
C LEU A 21 2.23 -10.84 -17.78
N ARG A 22 2.27 -10.05 -18.84
CA ARG A 22 1.07 -9.44 -19.45
C ARG A 22 0.07 -10.50 -19.92
N ARG A 23 0.53 -11.49 -20.69
CA ARG A 23 -0.32 -12.60 -21.14
C ARG A 23 -0.93 -13.38 -19.98
N TYR A 24 -0.13 -13.59 -18.92
CA TYR A 24 -0.65 -14.21 -17.71
C TYR A 24 -1.78 -13.38 -17.10
N LEU A 25 -1.62 -12.06 -16.94
CA LEU A 25 -2.66 -11.18 -16.38
C LEU A 25 -3.93 -11.17 -17.20
N GLU A 26 -3.83 -11.11 -18.55
CA GLU A 26 -4.96 -11.24 -19.45
C GLU A 26 -5.72 -12.56 -19.25
N THR A 27 -4.98 -13.67 -19.21
CA THR A 27 -5.54 -15.01 -18.98
C THR A 27 -6.16 -15.15 -17.59
N ALA A 28 -5.49 -14.65 -16.54
CA ALA A 28 -5.98 -14.70 -15.16
C ALA A 28 -7.32 -13.96 -15.01
N ARG A 29 -7.44 -12.81 -15.65
CA ARG A 29 -8.66 -12.01 -15.63
C ARG A 29 -9.83 -12.67 -16.37
N GLU A 30 -9.59 -13.33 -17.51
CA GLU A 30 -10.61 -14.05 -18.27
C GLU A 30 -11.02 -15.37 -17.60
N SER A 31 -10.06 -16.09 -17.04
CA SER A 31 -10.29 -17.43 -16.49
C SER A 31 -10.98 -17.42 -15.13
N ASN A 32 -10.87 -16.32 -14.37
CA ASN A 32 -11.57 -16.13 -13.10
C ASN A 32 -13.11 -16.31 -13.23
N THR A 33 -13.70 -15.99 -14.39
CA THR A 33 -15.13 -16.13 -14.66
C THR A 33 -15.54 -17.51 -15.18
N ARG A 34 -14.59 -18.40 -15.50
CA ARG A 34 -14.83 -19.69 -16.19
C ARG A 34 -14.32 -20.90 -15.40
N SER A 35 -13.47 -20.71 -14.43
CA SER A 35 -12.82 -21.79 -13.68
C SER A 35 -13.72 -22.37 -12.61
N THR A 36 -13.56 -23.68 -12.36
CA THR A 36 -14.27 -24.38 -11.28
C THR A 36 -13.68 -24.11 -9.90
N THR A 37 -12.40 -23.72 -9.85
CA THR A 37 -11.69 -23.35 -8.62
C THR A 37 -10.81 -22.14 -8.91
N VAL A 38 -10.80 -21.15 -8.01
CA VAL A 38 -9.94 -19.98 -8.07
C VAL A 38 -8.93 -20.07 -6.93
N HIS A 39 -7.65 -20.19 -7.28
CA HIS A 39 -6.55 -20.05 -6.35
C HIS A 39 -6.14 -18.57 -6.32
N CYS A 40 -6.59 -17.88 -5.29
CA CYS A 40 -6.33 -16.48 -5.09
C CYS A 40 -5.04 -16.29 -4.28
N VAL A 41 -4.07 -15.58 -4.85
CA VAL A 41 -2.85 -15.15 -4.16
C VAL A 41 -3.14 -13.77 -3.58
N LEU A 42 -3.41 -13.74 -2.27
CA LEU A 42 -3.95 -12.59 -1.55
C LEU A 42 -2.83 -11.84 -0.83
N GLY A 43 -2.65 -10.56 -1.16
CA GLY A 43 -1.82 -9.64 -0.40
C GLY A 43 -2.48 -9.22 0.93
N ASN A 44 -1.75 -8.52 1.80
CA ASN A 44 -2.28 -8.02 3.06
C ASN A 44 -3.26 -6.85 2.86
N GLU A 45 -4.05 -6.53 3.91
CA GLU A 45 -5.06 -5.46 3.86
C GLU A 45 -4.48 -4.03 3.75
N ALA A 46 -3.20 -3.83 4.09
CA ALA A 46 -2.54 -2.54 3.93
C ALA A 46 -2.25 -2.25 2.46
N ALA A 47 -2.16 -3.30 1.64
CA ALA A 47 -1.84 -3.27 0.23
C ALA A 47 -0.69 -2.29 -0.05
N ASP A 48 0.42 -2.49 0.64
CA ASP A 48 1.67 -1.79 0.35
C ASP A 48 2.38 -2.40 -0.87
N LEU A 49 3.50 -1.84 -1.24
CA LEU A 49 4.20 -2.26 -2.44
C LEU A 49 4.67 -3.72 -2.36
N ASP A 50 5.15 -4.18 -1.17
CA ASP A 50 5.61 -5.55 -0.96
C ASP A 50 4.47 -6.55 -1.17
N SER A 51 3.36 -6.31 -0.50
CA SER A 51 2.16 -7.12 -0.61
C SER A 51 1.67 -7.25 -2.05
N MET A 52 1.58 -6.12 -2.79
CA MET A 52 1.05 -6.11 -4.16
C MET A 52 2.00 -6.78 -5.17
N ALA A 53 3.28 -6.39 -5.15
CA ALA A 53 4.27 -6.90 -6.10
C ALA A 53 4.56 -8.39 -5.86
N SER A 54 4.68 -8.80 -4.60
CA SER A 54 4.92 -10.18 -4.21
C SER A 54 3.74 -11.08 -4.58
N ALA A 55 2.49 -10.65 -4.33
CA ALA A 55 1.32 -11.41 -4.73
C ALA A 55 1.24 -11.58 -6.25
N LEU A 56 1.49 -10.51 -7.02
CA LEU A 56 1.49 -10.57 -8.48
C LEU A 56 2.52 -11.56 -9.02
N ILE A 57 3.78 -11.43 -8.57
CA ILE A 57 4.87 -12.25 -9.11
C ILE A 57 4.76 -13.70 -8.63
N TYR A 58 4.31 -13.94 -7.40
CA TYR A 58 4.08 -15.30 -6.92
C TYR A 58 2.92 -16.00 -7.65
N ALA A 59 1.83 -15.30 -7.92
CA ALA A 59 0.72 -15.84 -8.70
C ALA A 59 1.17 -16.21 -10.13
N TYR A 60 1.94 -15.34 -10.78
CA TYR A 60 2.56 -15.60 -12.07
C TYR A 60 3.50 -16.81 -12.04
N TYR A 61 4.38 -16.91 -11.03
CA TYR A 61 5.25 -18.05 -10.81
C TYR A 61 4.48 -19.36 -10.67
N THR A 62 3.39 -19.35 -9.90
CA THR A 62 2.55 -20.52 -9.64
C THR A 62 1.78 -20.96 -10.89
N ALA A 63 1.24 -19.99 -11.65
CA ALA A 63 0.53 -20.26 -12.90
C ALA A 63 1.45 -20.84 -13.99
N GLY A 64 2.72 -20.42 -14.04
CA GLY A 64 3.73 -20.95 -14.99
C GLY A 64 4.35 -22.29 -14.57
N GLY A 65 4.04 -22.81 -13.37
CA GLY A 65 4.57 -24.06 -12.85
C GLY A 65 3.74 -25.29 -13.22
N ALA A 66 4.39 -26.47 -13.17
CA ALA A 66 3.76 -27.77 -13.39
C ALA A 66 2.68 -28.14 -12.34
N SER A 67 2.55 -27.34 -11.28
CA SER A 67 1.57 -27.53 -10.20
C SER A 67 0.20 -26.95 -10.49
N ALA A 68 0.01 -26.20 -11.58
CA ALA A 68 -1.30 -25.67 -11.92
C ALA A 68 -2.27 -26.83 -12.20
N LYS A 69 -3.30 -26.96 -11.36
CA LYS A 69 -4.36 -27.93 -11.58
C LYS A 69 -5.08 -27.57 -12.89
N PRO A 70 -5.36 -28.52 -13.79
CA PRO A 70 -5.88 -28.23 -15.14
C PRO A 70 -7.18 -27.43 -15.20
N GLN A 71 -7.88 -27.22 -14.08
CA GLN A 71 -9.17 -26.53 -13.99
C GLN A 71 -9.18 -25.38 -12.97
N SER A 72 -8.01 -25.04 -12.39
CA SER A 72 -7.91 -23.90 -11.46
C SER A 72 -7.27 -22.70 -12.12
N SER A 73 -7.86 -21.54 -11.90
CA SER A 73 -7.30 -20.24 -12.23
C SER A 73 -6.44 -19.77 -11.06
N VAL A 74 -5.20 -19.35 -11.29
CA VAL A 74 -4.37 -18.69 -10.28
C VAL A 74 -4.40 -17.19 -10.53
N VAL A 75 -4.87 -16.41 -9.55
CA VAL A 75 -5.06 -14.96 -9.71
C VAL A 75 -4.40 -14.19 -8.56
N PRO A 76 -3.67 -13.10 -8.85
CA PRO A 76 -3.22 -12.17 -7.82
C PRO A 76 -4.38 -11.28 -7.40
N LEU A 77 -4.58 -11.05 -6.10
CA LEU A 77 -5.60 -10.14 -5.60
C LEU A 77 -4.98 -9.09 -4.68
N ILE A 78 -5.17 -7.83 -5.06
CA ILE A 78 -4.82 -6.67 -4.25
C ILE A 78 -6.01 -6.37 -3.33
N ASP A 79 -5.82 -6.48 -2.01
CA ASP A 79 -6.92 -6.44 -1.02
C ASP A 79 -7.38 -5.01 -0.67
N ILE A 80 -7.53 -4.16 -1.68
CA ILE A 80 -8.16 -2.83 -1.60
C ILE A 80 -9.11 -2.62 -2.77
N ALA A 81 -9.98 -1.63 -2.69
CA ALA A 81 -10.78 -1.20 -3.82
C ALA A 81 -9.88 -0.64 -4.94
N ARG A 82 -10.24 -0.87 -6.20
CA ARG A 82 -9.50 -0.37 -7.38
C ARG A 82 -9.26 1.14 -7.32
N ALA A 83 -10.25 1.90 -6.84
CA ALA A 83 -10.17 3.35 -6.69
C ALA A 83 -9.07 3.81 -5.70
N ASP A 84 -8.61 2.94 -4.80
CA ASP A 84 -7.59 3.24 -3.79
C ASP A 84 -6.16 2.95 -4.26
N PHE A 85 -5.97 2.24 -5.38
CA PHE A 85 -4.65 1.96 -5.93
C PHE A 85 -3.85 3.25 -6.20
N LYS A 86 -4.49 4.29 -6.73
CA LYS A 86 -3.84 5.59 -6.99
C LYS A 86 -3.28 6.26 -5.73
N LEU A 87 -3.75 5.87 -4.54
CA LEU A 87 -3.25 6.38 -3.26
C LEU A 87 -1.88 5.78 -2.88
N ARG A 88 -1.51 4.66 -3.50
CA ARG A 88 -0.20 3.99 -3.37
C ARG A 88 0.74 4.49 -4.47
N THR A 89 1.12 5.75 -4.40
CA THR A 89 1.81 6.47 -5.47
C THR A 89 3.15 5.84 -5.86
N GLU A 90 3.87 5.23 -4.91
CA GLU A 90 5.07 4.42 -5.15
C GLU A 90 4.76 3.15 -5.96
N ALA A 91 3.63 2.50 -5.68
CA ALA A 91 3.21 1.33 -6.43
C ALA A 91 2.78 1.71 -7.85
N VAL A 92 1.96 2.77 -7.99
CA VAL A 92 1.58 3.29 -9.32
C VAL A 92 2.82 3.56 -10.17
N TYR A 93 3.84 4.20 -9.58
CA TYR A 93 5.10 4.47 -10.28
C TYR A 93 5.84 3.18 -10.66
N LEU A 94 6.07 2.26 -9.70
CA LEU A 94 6.88 1.07 -9.95
C LEU A 94 6.20 0.10 -10.94
N PHE A 95 4.89 -0.06 -10.84
CA PHE A 95 4.12 -0.89 -11.77
C PHE A 95 4.18 -0.32 -13.19
N ALA A 96 4.08 1.01 -13.35
CA ALA A 96 4.24 1.67 -14.64
C ALA A 96 5.66 1.53 -15.19
N GLU A 97 6.71 1.71 -14.36
CA GLU A 97 8.11 1.51 -14.72
C GLU A 97 8.39 0.08 -15.18
N ALA A 98 7.76 -0.89 -14.53
CA ALA A 98 7.82 -2.31 -14.92
C ALA A 98 6.99 -2.62 -16.18
N GLY A 99 6.17 -1.70 -16.65
CA GLY A 99 5.29 -1.86 -17.81
C GLY A 99 3.98 -2.60 -17.52
N VAL A 100 3.57 -2.71 -16.25
CA VAL A 100 2.28 -3.31 -15.85
C VAL A 100 1.17 -2.27 -15.96
N ASP A 101 0.14 -2.57 -16.74
CA ASP A 101 -1.07 -1.75 -16.83
C ASP A 101 -1.98 -2.02 -15.61
N PRO A 102 -2.29 -1.00 -14.78
CA PRO A 102 -3.21 -1.16 -13.65
C PRO A 102 -4.60 -1.68 -14.03
N ALA A 103 -5.03 -1.48 -15.28
CA ALA A 103 -6.31 -2.02 -15.77
C ALA A 103 -6.34 -3.55 -15.81
N GLN A 104 -5.18 -4.20 -15.88
CA GLN A 104 -5.06 -5.66 -15.88
C GLN A 104 -5.02 -6.27 -14.48
N LEU A 105 -4.75 -5.48 -13.43
CA LEU A 105 -4.72 -5.94 -12.05
C LEU A 105 -6.12 -6.29 -11.52
N LEU A 106 -6.18 -7.23 -10.58
CA LEU A 106 -7.40 -7.61 -9.86
C LEU A 106 -7.38 -7.03 -8.44
N PHE A 107 -8.46 -6.38 -8.06
CA PHE A 107 -8.67 -5.74 -6.78
C PHE A 107 -9.82 -6.40 -6.02
N ALA A 108 -9.97 -6.08 -4.73
CA ALA A 108 -10.98 -6.66 -3.87
C ALA A 108 -12.42 -6.52 -4.41
N ASP A 109 -12.70 -5.48 -5.20
CA ASP A 109 -13.98 -5.21 -5.85
C ASP A 109 -14.17 -5.92 -7.21
N ASP A 110 -13.13 -6.59 -7.72
CA ASP A 110 -13.22 -7.36 -8.98
C ASP A 110 -13.57 -8.85 -8.77
N LEU A 111 -13.53 -9.35 -7.52
CA LEU A 111 -13.68 -10.78 -7.21
C LEU A 111 -14.60 -11.01 -6.00
N ASP A 112 -15.70 -11.71 -6.20
CA ASP A 112 -16.61 -12.09 -5.11
C ASP A 112 -16.08 -13.33 -4.35
N LEU A 113 -15.21 -13.09 -3.36
CA LEU A 113 -14.65 -14.13 -2.51
C LEU A 113 -15.73 -14.90 -1.71
N ASP A 114 -16.82 -14.23 -1.31
CA ASP A 114 -17.92 -14.85 -0.58
C ASP A 114 -18.67 -15.87 -1.45
N ALA A 115 -18.93 -15.53 -2.70
CA ALA A 115 -19.56 -16.45 -3.64
C ALA A 115 -18.65 -17.66 -3.94
N LEU A 116 -17.36 -17.44 -4.13
CA LEU A 116 -16.36 -18.50 -4.35
C LEU A 116 -16.24 -19.43 -3.13
N HIS A 117 -16.21 -18.87 -1.93
CA HIS A 117 -16.14 -19.64 -0.68
C HIS A 117 -17.40 -20.52 -0.51
N LYS A 118 -18.61 -19.94 -0.66
CA LYS A 118 -19.89 -20.67 -0.59
C LYS A 118 -19.98 -21.81 -1.61
N ALA A 119 -19.34 -21.64 -2.77
CA ALA A 119 -19.29 -22.66 -3.82
C ALA A 119 -18.21 -23.73 -3.57
N GLY A 120 -17.38 -23.61 -2.51
CA GLY A 120 -16.22 -24.48 -2.28
C GLY A 120 -15.15 -24.37 -3.38
N ALA A 121 -15.09 -23.21 -4.03
CA ALA A 121 -14.27 -22.95 -5.21
C ALA A 121 -13.09 -22.00 -4.91
N LEU A 122 -12.82 -21.66 -3.66
CA LEU A 122 -11.77 -20.75 -3.22
C LEU A 122 -10.59 -21.50 -2.60
N GLU A 123 -9.38 -21.25 -3.09
CA GLU A 123 -8.11 -21.56 -2.43
C GLU A 123 -7.34 -20.26 -2.22
N LEU A 124 -6.68 -20.08 -1.06
CA LEU A 124 -5.92 -18.86 -0.74
C LEU A 124 -4.44 -19.19 -0.49
N THR A 125 -3.55 -18.40 -1.09
CA THR A 125 -2.18 -18.23 -0.61
C THR A 125 -2.02 -16.83 -0.08
N LEU A 126 -1.58 -16.71 1.18
CA LEU A 126 -1.33 -15.43 1.85
C LEU A 126 0.08 -14.96 1.53
N ILE A 127 0.21 -13.71 1.10
CA ILE A 127 1.50 -13.08 0.79
C ILE A 127 1.68 -11.86 1.67
N ASP A 128 2.84 -11.76 2.32
CA ASP A 128 3.22 -10.66 3.20
C ASP A 128 2.30 -10.52 4.43
N HIS A 129 1.70 -11.63 4.81
CA HIS A 129 1.00 -11.83 6.08
C HIS A 129 0.74 -13.31 6.34
N ASN A 130 0.60 -13.69 7.62
CA ASN A 130 0.31 -15.07 8.02
C ASN A 130 -0.89 -15.17 8.97
N LYS A 131 -1.71 -14.13 8.99
CA LYS A 131 -2.98 -14.03 9.71
C LYS A 131 -3.97 -13.21 8.89
N LEU A 132 -5.17 -13.73 8.71
CA LEU A 132 -6.23 -13.01 8.01
C LEU A 132 -6.74 -11.82 8.85
N SER A 133 -7.08 -10.73 8.17
CA SER A 133 -7.78 -9.60 8.77
C SER A 133 -9.16 -9.99 9.28
N ALA A 134 -9.75 -9.18 10.16
CA ALA A 134 -11.10 -9.44 10.67
C ALA A 134 -12.14 -9.55 9.54
N ALA A 135 -11.99 -8.77 8.47
CA ALA A 135 -12.88 -8.79 7.31
C ALA A 135 -12.74 -10.06 6.44
N ARG A 136 -11.63 -10.79 6.58
CA ARG A 136 -11.32 -12.00 5.78
C ARG A 136 -11.33 -13.29 6.61
N GLN A 137 -11.60 -13.21 7.93
CA GLN A 137 -11.50 -14.34 8.86
C GLN A 137 -12.38 -15.54 8.47
N GLN A 138 -13.48 -15.31 7.78
CA GLN A 138 -14.38 -16.36 7.29
C GLN A 138 -13.75 -17.29 6.24
N PHE A 139 -12.64 -16.89 5.62
CA PHE A 139 -11.94 -17.70 4.61
C PHE A 139 -10.79 -18.52 5.19
N SER A 140 -10.72 -18.70 6.51
CA SER A 140 -9.62 -19.40 7.20
C SER A 140 -9.42 -20.83 6.72
N ASP A 141 -10.48 -21.51 6.35
CA ASP A 141 -10.50 -22.89 5.83
C ASP A 141 -10.01 -22.99 4.38
N CYS A 142 -9.93 -21.86 3.68
CA CYS A 142 -9.46 -21.78 2.30
C CYS A 142 -7.93 -21.56 2.19
N VAL A 143 -7.23 -21.30 3.31
CA VAL A 143 -5.79 -21.01 3.27
C VAL A 143 -4.99 -22.28 3.03
N THR A 144 -4.36 -22.32 1.85
CA THR A 144 -3.57 -23.47 1.39
C THR A 144 -2.07 -23.16 1.28
N GLY A 145 -1.67 -21.88 1.30
CA GLY A 145 -0.27 -21.48 1.20
C GLY A 145 0.02 -20.18 1.97
N ILE A 146 1.30 -19.98 2.35
CA ILE A 146 1.79 -18.75 3.01
C ILE A 146 3.20 -18.47 2.55
N ILE A 147 3.48 -17.20 2.18
CA ILE A 147 4.84 -16.67 2.03
C ILE A 147 4.87 -15.31 2.73
N ASP A 148 5.67 -15.22 3.80
CA ASP A 148 5.69 -14.05 4.68
C ASP A 148 7.06 -13.84 5.33
N HIS A 149 7.35 -12.62 5.72
CA HIS A 149 8.58 -12.27 6.43
C HIS A 149 8.34 -11.72 7.84
N HIS A 150 7.09 -11.62 8.25
CA HIS A 150 6.70 -11.19 9.58
C HIS A 150 6.85 -12.31 10.62
N LYS A 151 6.67 -11.95 11.89
CA LYS A 151 6.62 -12.92 12.97
C LYS A 151 5.52 -13.97 12.70
N ASP A 152 5.88 -15.25 12.85
CA ASP A 152 4.92 -16.34 12.70
C ASP A 152 3.88 -16.34 13.83
N GLU A 153 2.61 -16.21 13.45
CA GLU A 153 1.46 -16.28 14.37
C GLU A 153 1.05 -17.73 14.70
N GLY A 154 1.73 -18.74 14.13
CA GLY A 154 1.46 -20.17 14.37
C GLY A 154 0.18 -20.68 13.73
N LEU A 155 -0.45 -19.91 12.83
CA LEU A 155 -1.69 -20.28 12.17
C LEU A 155 -1.44 -21.07 10.87
N PHE A 156 -2.47 -21.78 10.40
CA PHE A 156 -2.46 -22.51 9.11
C PHE A 156 -1.29 -23.48 8.96
N SER A 157 -1.05 -24.32 9.97
CA SER A 157 0.08 -25.25 10.01
C SER A 157 0.08 -26.30 8.89
N SER A 158 -1.07 -26.55 8.26
CA SER A 158 -1.24 -27.47 7.12
C SER A 158 -0.97 -26.81 5.76
N ALA A 159 -0.76 -25.48 5.71
CA ALA A 159 -0.48 -24.78 4.46
C ALA A 159 0.81 -25.29 3.80
N ALA A 160 0.78 -25.47 2.48
CA ALA A 160 1.92 -25.91 1.68
C ALA A 160 1.88 -25.23 0.30
N PRO A 161 2.84 -24.31 -0.02
CA PRO A 161 4.01 -23.96 0.78
C PRO A 161 3.66 -23.14 2.04
N ARG A 162 4.49 -23.26 3.07
CA ARG A 162 4.46 -22.40 4.26
C ARG A 162 5.88 -21.90 4.50
N ILE A 163 6.19 -20.73 3.93
CA ILE A 163 7.49 -20.07 4.01
C ILE A 163 7.31 -18.81 4.84
N ILE A 164 7.76 -18.83 6.09
CA ILE A 164 7.74 -17.67 6.99
C ILE A 164 9.16 -17.52 7.52
N GLU A 165 9.89 -16.57 6.95
CA GLU A 165 11.31 -16.42 7.21
C GLU A 165 11.71 -14.95 7.36
N PRO A 166 12.58 -14.62 8.33
CA PRO A 166 12.97 -13.25 8.61
C PRO A 166 13.91 -12.71 7.52
N VAL A 167 13.34 -12.00 6.57
CA VAL A 167 14.03 -11.22 5.51
C VAL A 167 13.48 -9.79 5.51
N GLY A 168 14.06 -8.90 4.73
CA GLY A 168 13.66 -7.51 4.70
C GLY A 168 12.34 -7.23 3.98
N SER A 169 11.89 -8.14 3.08
CA SER A 169 10.69 -8.01 2.26
C SER A 169 10.21 -9.38 1.81
N ALA A 170 8.92 -9.64 1.73
CA ALA A 170 8.37 -10.87 1.16
C ALA A 170 8.78 -11.02 -0.32
N ALA A 171 9.05 -9.90 -1.01
CA ALA A 171 9.57 -9.92 -2.37
C ALA A 171 10.93 -10.62 -2.48
N THR A 172 11.74 -10.66 -1.42
CA THR A 172 12.99 -11.45 -1.39
C THR A 172 12.70 -12.94 -1.51
N LEU A 173 11.73 -13.45 -0.74
CA LEU A 173 11.34 -14.88 -0.78
C LEU A 173 10.73 -15.25 -2.14
N VAL A 174 9.91 -14.38 -2.70
CA VAL A 174 9.32 -14.57 -4.03
C VAL A 174 10.39 -14.51 -5.12
N ALA A 175 11.37 -13.61 -5.00
CA ALA A 175 12.49 -13.51 -5.93
C ALA A 175 13.34 -14.79 -5.95
N GLU A 176 13.63 -15.38 -4.80
CA GLU A 176 14.34 -16.66 -4.71
C GLU A 176 13.62 -17.78 -5.48
N LEU A 177 12.28 -17.82 -5.37
CA LEU A 177 11.48 -18.83 -6.07
C LEU A 177 11.52 -18.64 -7.60
N ILE A 178 11.30 -17.41 -8.08
CA ILE A 178 11.23 -17.15 -9.53
C ILE A 178 12.61 -17.20 -10.20
N LEU A 179 13.68 -16.86 -9.48
CA LEU A 179 15.06 -17.04 -9.97
C LEU A 179 15.38 -18.51 -10.26
N GLY A 180 14.72 -19.44 -9.58
CA GLY A 180 14.78 -20.89 -9.89
C GLY A 180 14.07 -21.28 -11.20
N LYS A 181 13.23 -20.39 -11.76
CA LYS A 181 12.50 -20.57 -13.04
C LYS A 181 12.81 -19.41 -13.99
N GLN A 182 14.06 -19.32 -14.40
CA GLN A 182 14.57 -18.18 -15.20
C GLN A 182 13.78 -17.94 -16.49
N GLU A 183 13.14 -18.96 -17.03
CA GLU A 183 12.26 -18.84 -18.19
C GLU A 183 11.03 -17.98 -17.96
N LEU A 184 10.62 -17.76 -16.71
CA LEU A 184 9.52 -16.87 -16.35
C LEU A 184 9.99 -15.42 -16.09
N LEU A 185 11.27 -15.22 -15.80
CA LEU A 185 11.79 -13.92 -15.42
C LEU A 185 11.99 -13.02 -16.64
N GLU A 186 11.43 -11.81 -16.58
CA GLU A 186 11.56 -10.73 -17.55
C GLU A 186 12.05 -9.46 -16.85
N THR A 187 12.57 -8.49 -17.61
CA THR A 187 13.10 -7.24 -17.03
C THR A 187 12.07 -6.53 -16.14
N GLY A 188 10.80 -6.46 -16.58
CA GLY A 188 9.75 -5.80 -15.81
C GLY A 188 9.45 -6.51 -14.48
N SER A 189 9.32 -7.85 -14.47
CA SER A 189 9.11 -8.61 -13.23
C SER A 189 10.29 -8.50 -12.27
N ALA A 190 11.52 -8.52 -12.80
CA ALA A 190 12.73 -8.30 -12.01
C ALA A 190 12.81 -6.87 -11.43
N THR A 191 12.36 -5.85 -12.19
CA THR A 191 12.29 -4.46 -11.73
C THR A 191 11.27 -4.28 -10.61
N LEU A 192 10.09 -4.93 -10.71
CA LEU A 192 9.09 -4.93 -9.63
C LEU A 192 9.68 -5.48 -8.33
N LEU A 193 10.30 -6.66 -8.37
CA LEU A 193 10.90 -7.27 -7.18
C LEU A 193 12.04 -6.41 -6.62
N LEU A 194 12.93 -5.92 -7.49
CA LEU A 194 14.05 -5.07 -7.08
C LEU A 194 13.58 -3.81 -6.37
N GLY A 195 12.68 -3.05 -6.99
CA GLY A 195 12.20 -1.79 -6.42
C GLY A 195 11.47 -2.01 -5.08
N THR A 196 10.73 -3.09 -4.95
CA THR A 196 10.04 -3.48 -3.73
C THR A 196 11.02 -3.76 -2.60
N ILE A 197 12.01 -4.63 -2.81
CA ILE A 197 13.03 -4.96 -1.80
C ILE A 197 13.80 -3.70 -1.39
N LEU A 198 14.19 -2.85 -2.35
CA LEU A 198 14.90 -1.61 -2.04
C LEU A 198 14.07 -0.65 -1.17
N LEU A 199 12.77 -0.55 -1.42
CA LEU A 199 11.89 0.33 -0.64
C LEU A 199 11.75 -0.15 0.80
N ASP A 200 11.52 -1.45 1.02
CA ASP A 200 11.29 -2.02 2.36
C ASP A 200 12.56 -2.06 3.20
N THR A 201 13.68 -2.38 2.58
CA THR A 201 14.99 -2.45 3.24
C THR A 201 15.67 -1.09 3.40
N VAL A 202 14.97 0.00 2.99
CA VAL A 202 15.55 1.36 2.99
C VAL A 202 16.89 1.38 2.24
N ASN A 203 16.86 0.85 1.00
CA ASN A 203 18.03 0.72 0.13
C ASN A 203 19.19 -0.11 0.74
N LEU A 204 18.83 -1.13 1.54
CA LEU A 204 19.78 -1.97 2.28
C LEU A 204 20.62 -1.17 3.31
N ASP A 205 20.15 -0.03 3.80
CA ASP A 205 20.86 0.77 4.79
C ASP A 205 21.05 -0.03 6.09
N PRO A 206 22.29 -0.33 6.50
CA PRO A 206 22.55 -1.05 7.74
C PRO A 206 22.00 -0.37 8.99
N LYS A 207 21.84 0.96 8.97
CA LYS A 207 21.28 1.74 10.08
C LYS A 207 19.78 1.55 10.25
N ALA A 208 19.09 1.13 9.21
CA ALA A 208 17.68 0.85 9.27
C ALA A 208 17.35 -0.49 9.93
N GLU A 209 18.35 -1.40 10.03
CA GLU A 209 18.23 -2.74 10.63
C GLU A 209 17.07 -3.57 10.03
N ARG A 210 16.79 -3.37 8.72
CA ARG A 210 15.70 -4.03 7.99
C ARG A 210 16.16 -5.07 7.00
N ALA A 211 17.40 -4.97 6.51
CA ALA A 211 17.93 -5.87 5.50
C ALA A 211 18.68 -7.06 6.12
N THR A 212 18.61 -8.19 5.45
CA THR A 212 19.40 -9.39 5.75
C THR A 212 20.43 -9.66 4.64
N PRO A 213 21.42 -10.56 4.86
CA PRO A 213 22.33 -10.97 3.78
C PRO A 213 21.61 -11.60 2.58
N ARG A 214 20.42 -12.19 2.76
CA ARG A 214 19.61 -12.73 1.66
C ARG A 214 19.06 -11.62 0.77
N ASP A 215 18.54 -10.54 1.37
CA ASP A 215 18.07 -9.37 0.62
C ASP A 215 19.19 -8.79 -0.23
N GLN A 216 20.40 -8.64 0.33
CA GLN A 216 21.57 -8.17 -0.42
C GLN A 216 21.90 -9.06 -1.62
N GLN A 217 21.92 -10.38 -1.44
CA GLN A 217 22.23 -11.34 -2.52
C GLN A 217 21.20 -11.27 -3.65
N ILE A 218 19.92 -11.18 -3.30
CA ILE A 218 18.84 -11.04 -4.28
C ILE A 218 18.92 -9.72 -5.01
N VAL A 219 19.12 -8.61 -4.29
CA VAL A 219 19.30 -7.28 -4.90
C VAL A 219 20.48 -7.26 -5.86
N ASP A 220 21.65 -7.80 -5.48
CA ASP A 220 22.83 -7.89 -6.35
C ASP A 220 22.52 -8.66 -7.65
N THR A 221 21.77 -9.76 -7.52
CA THR A 221 21.34 -10.59 -8.67
C THR A 221 20.38 -9.81 -9.58
N LEU A 222 19.36 -9.17 -9.00
CA LEU A 222 18.36 -8.40 -9.76
C LEU A 222 18.97 -7.15 -10.42
N LEU A 223 19.94 -6.49 -9.77
CA LEU A 223 20.69 -5.38 -10.38
C LEU A 223 21.49 -5.83 -11.60
N GLN A 224 22.16 -7.00 -11.53
CA GLN A 224 22.88 -7.55 -12.68
C GLN A 224 21.93 -7.89 -13.84
N LEU A 225 20.73 -8.36 -13.55
CA LEU A 225 19.74 -8.78 -14.54
C LEU A 225 19.02 -7.58 -15.18
N THR A 226 18.68 -6.56 -14.40
CA THR A 226 17.95 -5.38 -14.88
C THR A 226 18.85 -4.30 -15.45
N GLY A 227 20.10 -4.19 -14.95
CA GLY A 227 20.99 -3.07 -15.24
C GLY A 227 20.55 -1.75 -14.60
N ALA A 228 19.61 -1.80 -13.63
CA ALA A 228 19.11 -0.61 -12.97
C ALA A 228 20.17 0.05 -12.08
N ASP A 229 20.05 1.37 -11.91
CA ASP A 229 20.78 2.13 -10.91
C ASP A 229 20.03 2.04 -9.57
N GLN A 230 20.62 1.34 -8.61
CA GLN A 230 20.03 1.09 -7.30
C GLN A 230 19.59 2.36 -6.59
N GLN A 231 20.52 3.33 -6.46
CA GLN A 231 20.25 4.56 -5.72
C GLN A 231 19.17 5.40 -6.40
N LYS A 232 19.26 5.54 -7.71
CA LYS A 232 18.29 6.31 -8.50
C LYS A 232 16.88 5.71 -8.41
N LEU A 233 16.75 4.37 -8.46
CA LEU A 233 15.46 3.69 -8.33
C LEU A 233 14.87 3.89 -6.93
N PHE A 234 15.68 3.73 -5.89
CA PHE A 234 15.26 3.94 -4.52
C PHE A 234 14.82 5.39 -4.26
N ASP A 235 15.66 6.38 -4.67
CA ASP A 235 15.35 7.80 -4.49
C ASP A 235 14.03 8.16 -5.18
N LYS A 236 13.79 7.62 -6.37
CA LYS A 236 12.55 7.85 -7.10
C LYS A 236 11.35 7.24 -6.40
N LEU A 237 11.45 6.01 -5.90
CA LEU A 237 10.40 5.36 -5.12
C LEU A 237 10.08 6.13 -3.83
N GLN A 238 11.10 6.60 -3.12
CA GLN A 238 10.93 7.44 -1.93
C GLN A 238 10.22 8.75 -2.29
N GLN A 239 10.61 9.40 -3.38
CA GLN A 239 9.94 10.61 -3.85
C GLN A 239 8.47 10.35 -4.16
N GLU A 240 8.16 9.28 -4.90
CA GLU A 240 6.80 8.94 -5.28
C GLU A 240 5.93 8.55 -4.09
N LYS A 241 6.46 7.86 -3.09
CA LYS A 241 5.74 7.49 -1.85
C LYS A 241 5.13 8.70 -1.15
N PHE A 242 5.82 9.84 -1.20
CA PHE A 242 5.35 11.10 -0.61
C PHE A 242 4.74 12.06 -1.65
N SER A 243 4.65 11.66 -2.92
CA SER A 243 4.05 12.47 -3.96
C SER A 243 2.53 12.54 -3.78
N VAL A 244 2.02 13.76 -3.82
CA VAL A 244 0.58 14.06 -3.73
C VAL A 244 0.10 14.88 -4.92
N SER A 245 0.96 15.08 -5.93
CA SER A 245 0.69 15.96 -7.06
C SER A 245 -0.49 15.51 -7.92
N ALA A 246 -0.66 14.20 -8.11
CA ALA A 246 -1.73 13.60 -8.91
C ALA A 246 -3.05 13.39 -8.13
N LEU A 247 -3.04 13.55 -6.80
CA LEU A 247 -4.19 13.28 -5.94
C LEU A 247 -5.10 14.49 -5.83
N ASP A 248 -6.41 14.33 -5.96
CA ASP A 248 -7.39 15.35 -5.63
C ASP A 248 -7.62 15.48 -4.11
N SER A 249 -8.48 16.40 -3.66
CA SER A 249 -8.73 16.61 -2.22
C SER A 249 -9.33 15.40 -1.52
N ALA A 250 -10.21 14.65 -2.18
CA ALA A 250 -10.79 13.44 -1.63
C ALA A 250 -9.72 12.35 -1.47
N ASP A 251 -8.83 12.21 -2.45
CA ASP A 251 -7.71 11.28 -2.39
C ASP A 251 -6.69 11.64 -1.29
N LEU A 252 -6.36 12.93 -1.17
CA LEU A 252 -5.49 13.44 -0.11
C LEU A 252 -6.02 13.10 1.28
N LEU A 253 -7.33 13.23 1.47
CA LEU A 253 -7.99 12.87 2.72
C LEU A 253 -7.99 11.35 2.95
N ARG A 254 -8.30 10.54 1.92
CA ARG A 254 -8.36 9.07 2.04
C ARG A 254 -7.00 8.40 2.22
N LYS A 255 -5.90 9.01 1.74
CA LYS A 255 -4.56 8.41 1.72
C LYS A 255 -4.08 7.93 3.10
N ASP A 256 -4.37 8.68 4.16
CA ASP A 256 -4.11 8.29 5.56
C ASP A 256 -5.25 8.79 6.46
N TYR A 257 -6.39 8.12 6.37
CA TYR A 257 -7.63 8.46 7.03
C TYR A 257 -8.01 7.44 8.10
N LYS A 258 -8.57 7.94 9.19
CA LYS A 258 -9.23 7.11 10.22
C LYS A 258 -10.44 7.85 10.78
N GLU A 259 -11.44 7.09 11.17
CA GLU A 259 -12.64 7.62 11.81
C GLU A 259 -12.95 6.93 13.13
N TRP A 260 -13.64 7.63 13.99
CA TRP A 260 -14.06 7.17 15.31
C TRP A 260 -15.46 7.69 15.67
N THR A 261 -16.20 6.88 16.38
CA THR A 261 -17.38 7.34 17.14
C THR A 261 -16.87 7.84 18.49
N LEU A 262 -16.96 9.14 18.74
CA LEU A 262 -16.55 9.78 19.98
C LEU A 262 -17.77 10.38 20.67
N GLY A 263 -18.24 9.77 21.78
CA GLY A 263 -19.55 10.07 22.33
C GLY A 263 -20.65 9.85 21.28
N PRO A 264 -21.56 10.82 21.07
CA PRO A 264 -22.60 10.71 20.05
C PRO A 264 -22.15 11.13 18.62
N LYS A 265 -20.88 11.47 18.42
CA LYS A 265 -20.36 12.13 17.21
C LYS A 265 -19.45 11.24 16.38
N GLN A 266 -19.56 11.37 15.05
CA GLN A 266 -18.65 10.75 14.08
C GLN A 266 -17.53 11.74 13.73
N VAL A 267 -16.28 11.35 14.00
CA VAL A 267 -15.11 12.20 13.84
C VAL A 267 -14.09 11.55 12.93
N GLY A 268 -13.77 12.19 11.83
CA GLY A 268 -12.74 11.78 10.89
C GLY A 268 -11.44 12.58 11.06
N ILE A 269 -10.29 11.91 11.01
CA ILE A 269 -8.98 12.56 11.01
C ILE A 269 -8.16 12.01 9.85
N ALA A 270 -7.79 12.88 8.91
CA ALA A 270 -6.88 12.59 7.81
C ALA A 270 -5.48 13.17 8.10
N SER A 271 -4.43 12.47 7.66
CA SER A 271 -3.08 13.05 7.58
C SER A 271 -2.80 13.44 6.13
N VAL A 272 -2.51 14.72 5.88
CA VAL A 272 -2.29 15.26 4.54
C VAL A 272 -0.85 15.75 4.38
N LEU A 273 -0.15 15.24 3.37
CA LEU A 273 1.26 15.56 3.11
C LEU A 273 1.41 16.79 2.19
N LEU A 274 0.67 17.86 2.48
CA LEU A 274 0.65 19.08 1.67
C LEU A 274 0.43 20.28 2.57
N PRO A 275 1.18 21.40 2.42
CA PRO A 275 0.86 22.66 3.10
C PRO A 275 -0.54 23.14 2.76
N ILE A 276 -1.26 23.76 3.71
CA ILE A 276 -2.61 24.31 3.48
C ILE A 276 -2.60 25.35 2.34
N GLU A 277 -1.58 26.21 2.28
CA GLU A 277 -1.47 27.17 1.19
C GLU A 277 -1.36 26.50 -0.19
N ALA A 278 -0.57 25.42 -0.29
CA ALA A 278 -0.43 24.66 -1.54
C ALA A 278 -1.74 23.91 -1.86
N TRP A 279 -2.44 23.41 -0.84
CA TRP A 279 -3.73 22.77 -1.01
C TRP A 279 -4.80 23.71 -1.50
N LEU A 280 -4.91 24.93 -0.94
CA LEU A 280 -5.81 25.97 -1.42
C LEU A 280 -5.50 26.42 -2.87
N LYS A 281 -4.22 26.43 -3.28
CA LYS A 281 -3.85 26.70 -4.68
C LYS A 281 -4.27 25.57 -5.61
N LYS A 282 -4.16 24.32 -5.15
CA LYS A 282 -4.55 23.10 -5.89
C LYS A 282 -6.07 22.97 -5.97
N ASP A 283 -6.77 23.31 -4.90
CA ASP A 283 -8.21 23.23 -4.76
C ASP A 283 -8.75 24.53 -4.13
N PRO A 284 -9.10 25.52 -4.97
CA PRO A 284 -9.70 26.76 -4.47
C PRO A 284 -11.06 26.57 -3.78
N ALA A 285 -11.73 25.44 -4.02
CA ALA A 285 -13.00 25.04 -3.40
C ALA A 285 -12.80 24.09 -2.21
N LEU A 286 -11.63 24.13 -1.54
CA LEU A 286 -11.26 23.19 -0.47
C LEU A 286 -12.36 22.99 0.58
N SER A 287 -13.05 24.06 1.01
CA SER A 287 -14.14 23.95 1.99
C SER A 287 -15.29 23.07 1.49
N GLU A 288 -15.62 23.17 0.19
CA GLU A 288 -16.65 22.31 -0.43
C GLU A 288 -16.17 20.87 -0.52
N SER A 289 -14.91 20.64 -0.86
CA SER A 289 -14.30 19.30 -0.88
C SER A 289 -14.30 18.65 0.50
N LEU A 290 -13.98 19.40 1.56
CA LEU A 290 -14.07 18.91 2.95
C LEU A 290 -15.51 18.59 3.33
N ALA A 291 -16.48 19.43 2.93
CA ALA A 291 -17.91 19.22 3.18
C ALA A 291 -18.41 17.94 2.48
N GLN A 292 -18.07 17.75 1.21
CA GLN A 292 -18.45 16.57 0.44
C GLN A 292 -17.86 15.30 1.04
N PHE A 293 -16.59 15.34 1.45
CA PHE A 293 -15.95 14.19 2.11
C PHE A 293 -16.63 13.88 3.45
N ALA A 294 -16.89 14.89 4.28
CA ALA A 294 -17.56 14.69 5.56
C ALA A 294 -18.98 14.13 5.38
N GLN A 295 -19.72 14.60 4.37
CA GLN A 295 -21.05 14.08 4.03
C GLN A 295 -20.99 12.61 3.58
N ALA A 296 -20.05 12.26 2.69
CA ALA A 296 -19.89 10.90 2.19
C ALA A 296 -19.57 9.89 3.31
N HIS A 297 -18.89 10.31 4.36
CA HIS A 297 -18.53 9.51 5.54
C HIS A 297 -19.47 9.74 6.75
N SER A 298 -20.56 10.51 6.60
CA SER A 298 -21.49 10.85 7.67
C SER A 298 -20.82 11.44 8.92
N LEU A 299 -19.81 12.31 8.73
CA LEU A 299 -19.03 12.91 9.80
C LEU A 299 -19.69 14.16 10.35
N ASP A 300 -19.71 14.29 11.69
CA ASP A 300 -20.00 15.55 12.38
C ASP A 300 -18.80 16.51 12.36
N VAL A 301 -17.57 15.94 12.38
CA VAL A 301 -16.31 16.69 12.35
C VAL A 301 -15.29 15.97 11.46
N LEU A 302 -14.64 16.74 10.59
CA LEU A 302 -13.48 16.31 9.82
C LEU A 302 -12.28 17.18 10.15
N ILE A 303 -11.15 16.55 10.51
CA ILE A 303 -9.89 17.24 10.75
C ILE A 303 -8.83 16.71 9.78
N ALA A 304 -8.29 17.60 8.95
CA ALA A 304 -7.09 17.28 8.18
C ALA A 304 -5.86 17.81 8.93
N MET A 305 -4.97 16.89 9.32
CA MET A 305 -3.67 17.21 9.91
C MET A 305 -2.62 17.27 8.81
N ASN A 306 -2.29 18.48 8.37
CA ASN A 306 -1.28 18.70 7.36
C ASN A 306 0.12 18.57 7.98
N ALA A 307 1.01 17.80 7.36
CA ALA A 307 2.39 17.60 7.81
C ALA A 307 3.35 17.56 6.62
N TYR A 308 4.40 18.36 6.67
CA TYR A 308 5.40 18.46 5.58
C TYR A 308 6.76 18.88 6.12
N THR A 309 7.84 18.72 5.35
CA THR A 309 9.23 18.93 5.78
C THR A 309 10.01 19.99 5.02
N ASN A 310 9.40 20.68 4.06
CA ASN A 310 10.10 21.67 3.27
C ASN A 310 9.55 23.10 3.57
N PRO A 311 10.35 24.07 4.07
CA PRO A 311 11.80 23.98 4.37
C PRO A 311 12.16 23.29 5.69
N ALA A 312 11.21 23.15 6.60
CA ALA A 312 11.36 22.49 7.90
C ALA A 312 10.09 21.69 8.23
N PHE A 313 10.21 20.74 9.16
CA PHE A 313 9.03 19.98 9.59
C PHE A 313 7.98 20.93 10.20
N THR A 314 6.78 20.91 9.63
CA THR A 314 5.68 21.80 9.98
C THR A 314 4.39 21.01 10.08
N ARG A 315 3.48 21.49 10.94
CA ARG A 315 2.12 20.97 11.06
C ARG A 315 1.11 22.08 10.95
N GLU A 316 0.01 21.76 10.30
CA GLU A 316 -1.16 22.65 10.17
C GLU A 316 -2.43 21.82 10.36
N LEU A 317 -3.55 22.45 10.67
CA LEU A 317 -4.86 21.84 10.79
C LEU A 317 -5.89 22.56 9.91
N ALA A 318 -6.66 21.78 9.15
CA ALA A 318 -7.95 22.22 8.62
C ALA A 318 -9.05 21.48 9.38
N VAL A 319 -9.97 22.23 9.98
CA VAL A 319 -11.09 21.70 10.77
C VAL A 319 -12.39 22.06 10.08
N TYR A 320 -13.16 21.07 9.66
CA TYR A 320 -14.51 21.22 9.13
C TYR A 320 -15.53 20.69 10.14
N CYS A 321 -16.52 21.52 10.46
CA CYS A 321 -17.65 21.17 11.33
C CYS A 321 -18.86 22.03 10.93
N PRO A 322 -19.92 21.46 10.34
CA PRO A 322 -21.07 22.23 9.86
C PRO A 322 -21.95 22.79 10.99
N ASP A 323 -22.06 22.08 12.11
CA ASP A 323 -22.80 22.52 13.27
C ASP A 323 -22.11 23.71 13.94
N GLN A 324 -22.76 24.87 13.99
CA GLN A 324 -22.18 26.12 14.49
C GLN A 324 -21.88 26.07 15.99
N GLU A 325 -22.75 25.48 16.79
CA GLU A 325 -22.58 25.38 18.24
C GLU A 325 -21.45 24.46 18.59
N LEU A 326 -21.46 23.24 18.04
CA LEU A 326 -20.37 22.26 18.19
C LEU A 326 -19.03 22.83 17.75
N ARG A 327 -19.00 23.47 16.56
CA ARG A 327 -17.78 24.10 16.02
C ARG A 327 -17.21 25.15 16.98
N THR A 328 -18.06 26.01 17.52
CA THR A 328 -17.61 27.09 18.44
C THR A 328 -16.97 26.46 19.69
N ARG A 329 -17.60 25.45 20.27
CA ARG A 329 -17.09 24.72 21.45
C ARG A 329 -15.77 23.99 21.11
N LEU A 330 -15.76 23.24 19.99
CA LEU A 330 -14.58 22.49 19.54
C LEU A 330 -13.38 23.39 19.27
N LEU A 331 -13.57 24.46 18.52
CA LEU A 331 -12.49 25.42 18.23
C LEU A 331 -11.99 26.15 19.47
N GLY A 332 -12.86 26.45 20.43
CA GLY A 332 -12.49 26.97 21.74
C GLY A 332 -11.58 26.00 22.50
N PHE A 333 -11.99 24.73 22.57
CA PHE A 333 -11.24 23.66 23.22
C PHE A 333 -9.87 23.43 22.56
N LEU A 334 -9.83 23.28 21.23
CA LEU A 334 -8.58 23.06 20.49
C LEU A 334 -7.59 24.22 20.63
N LYS A 335 -8.05 25.46 20.62
CA LYS A 335 -7.21 26.65 20.85
C LYS A 335 -6.65 26.73 22.27
N GLY A 336 -7.40 26.25 23.26
CA GLY A 336 -6.97 26.18 24.67
C GLY A 336 -6.06 24.98 24.96
N SER A 337 -5.91 24.04 24.04
CA SER A 337 -5.12 22.83 24.24
C SER A 337 -3.63 23.05 23.99
N GLU A 338 -2.83 22.00 24.23
CA GLU A 338 -1.39 22.00 23.97
C GLU A 338 -1.00 22.03 22.48
N LEU A 339 -1.95 22.04 21.55
CA LEU A 339 -1.71 22.13 20.10
C LEU A 339 -1.05 23.46 19.69
N GLN A 340 -1.25 24.53 20.47
CA GLN A 340 -0.73 25.89 20.19
C GLN A 340 -1.17 26.38 18.81
N LEU A 341 -2.48 26.36 18.55
CA LEU A 341 -3.05 26.72 17.27
C LEU A 341 -3.05 28.24 17.04
N LYS A 342 -2.59 28.65 15.85
CA LYS A 342 -2.65 30.02 15.35
C LYS A 342 -3.46 30.04 14.04
N PRO A 343 -4.48 30.90 13.88
CA PRO A 343 -5.23 30.97 12.64
C PRO A 343 -4.35 31.26 11.42
N ILE A 344 -4.62 30.57 10.30
CA ILE A 344 -4.00 30.84 8.99
C ILE A 344 -5.03 31.61 8.14
N GLY A 345 -4.64 32.78 7.65
CA GLY A 345 -5.45 33.57 6.71
C GLY A 345 -6.72 34.19 7.31
N SER A 346 -7.38 35.06 6.54
CA SER A 346 -8.60 35.76 6.97
C SER A 346 -9.87 35.14 6.41
N SER A 347 -9.81 34.07 5.60
CA SER A 347 -11.05 33.55 4.99
C SER A 347 -10.85 32.13 4.41
N ALA A 348 -11.18 31.12 5.19
CA ALA A 348 -12.00 30.09 4.58
C ALA A 348 -13.30 30.79 4.15
N THR A 349 -13.66 30.70 2.88
CA THR A 349 -14.88 31.31 2.32
C THR A 349 -16.14 30.70 2.94
N ASP A 350 -16.02 29.56 3.60
CA ASP A 350 -17.09 28.86 4.31
C ASP A 350 -16.85 28.95 5.84
N PRO A 351 -17.82 29.49 6.62
CA PRO A 351 -17.73 29.56 8.08
C PRO A 351 -17.63 28.17 8.75
N ALA A 352 -17.97 27.07 8.07
CA ALA A 352 -17.85 25.73 8.60
C ALA A 352 -16.39 25.22 8.64
N THR A 353 -15.45 25.88 7.95
CA THR A 353 -14.04 25.52 7.86
C THR A 353 -13.16 26.50 8.64
N ALA A 354 -12.22 25.98 9.42
CA ALA A 354 -11.21 26.78 10.13
C ALA A 354 -9.81 26.20 9.87
N LEU A 355 -8.84 27.09 9.59
CA LEU A 355 -7.47 26.74 9.23
C LEU A 355 -6.48 27.26 10.25
N PHE A 356 -5.52 26.43 10.67
CA PHE A 356 -4.56 26.75 11.73
C PHE A 356 -3.15 26.25 11.42
N ALA A 357 -2.15 27.06 11.78
CA ALA A 357 -0.80 26.58 12.02
C ALA A 357 -0.74 25.93 13.42
N GLN A 358 -0.06 24.80 13.54
CA GLN A 358 0.12 24.08 14.78
C GLN A 358 1.53 24.31 15.32
N GLY A 359 1.66 24.95 16.49
CA GLY A 359 2.95 25.25 17.12
C GLY A 359 3.59 24.04 17.77
N ASN A 360 2.81 23.17 18.41
CA ASN A 360 3.32 21.95 19.02
C ASN A 360 3.41 20.81 18.02
N LEU A 361 4.58 20.63 17.43
CA LEU A 361 4.83 19.63 16.38
C LEU A 361 4.81 18.17 16.89
N ALA A 362 4.88 17.96 18.21
CA ALA A 362 4.81 16.63 18.82
C ALA A 362 3.38 16.03 18.81
N TYR A 363 2.36 16.86 18.58
CA TYR A 363 0.99 16.38 18.49
C TYR A 363 0.69 15.83 17.07
N SER A 364 0.73 14.52 16.95
CA SER A 364 0.30 13.77 15.78
C SER A 364 -1.15 13.29 15.95
N ARG A 365 -1.73 12.64 14.93
CA ARG A 365 -3.06 12.01 15.00
C ARG A 365 -3.22 11.10 16.22
N LYS A 366 -2.17 10.34 16.59
CA LYS A 366 -2.17 9.45 17.78
C LYS A 366 -2.39 10.19 19.09
N LYS A 367 -2.01 11.48 19.18
CA LYS A 367 -2.25 12.33 20.35
C LYS A 367 -3.52 13.17 20.22
N LEU A 368 -3.87 13.58 19.02
CA LEU A 368 -5.09 14.36 18.76
C LEU A 368 -6.36 13.53 19.05
N GLN A 369 -6.39 12.28 18.65
CA GLN A 369 -7.57 11.43 18.84
C GLN A 369 -7.98 11.27 20.32
N PRO A 370 -7.09 10.95 21.28
CA PRO A 370 -7.45 10.92 22.69
C PRO A 370 -7.93 12.27 23.23
N LEU A 371 -7.29 13.38 22.79
CA LEU A 371 -7.70 14.74 23.17
C LEU A 371 -9.13 15.04 22.71
N LEU A 372 -9.51 14.62 21.50
CA LEU A 372 -10.89 14.75 21.00
C LEU A 372 -11.86 13.84 21.78
N ALA A 373 -11.42 12.64 22.17
CA ALA A 373 -12.25 11.74 22.96
C ALA A 373 -12.62 12.35 24.32
N GLU A 374 -11.68 13.06 24.98
CA GLU A 374 -11.96 13.84 26.19
C GLU A 374 -13.01 14.92 25.94
N PHE A 375 -12.85 15.71 24.87
CA PHE A 375 -13.82 16.76 24.53
C PHE A 375 -15.22 16.20 24.29
N PHE A 376 -15.33 15.09 23.55
CA PHE A 376 -16.63 14.50 23.21
C PHE A 376 -17.25 13.67 24.32
N ALA A 377 -16.52 13.32 25.37
CA ALA A 377 -17.08 12.70 26.58
C ALA A 377 -18.06 13.63 27.32
N ASP A 378 -17.90 14.95 27.17
CA ASP A 378 -18.69 16.00 27.83
C ASP A 378 -19.70 16.66 26.87
N VAL A 379 -19.88 16.13 25.64
CA VAL A 379 -20.80 16.62 24.61
C VAL A 379 -21.99 15.71 24.48
#